data_e8ab355b0260d71a6334229dd73dbbf2
#
_entry.id   e8ab355b0260d71a6334229dd73dbbf2
#
_cell.length_a   1.000
_cell.length_b   1.000
_cell.length_c   1.000
_cell.angle_alpha   90.00
_cell.angle_beta   90.00
_cell.angle_gamma   90.00
#
_symmetry.space_group_name_H-M   'P 1'
#
loop_
_entity.id
_entity.type
_entity.pdbx_description
1 polymer ?
#
loop_
_entity_poly.entity_id
_entity_poly.type
_entity_poly.pdbx_seq_one_letter_code
_entity_poly.pdbx_strand_id
1 'polypeptide(L)'
;MKLFRSKDDNDTNRKLKTSSCCNGTRFFFVRMATAATLISAAAVMAVILGTEALVTVGSPPSLPPQSLQNEPALAVDAAHPNVLAAGANDLIDFEACNAGDDTICVEKGGMGFSGVYFSFDSGHTWIQPTYTGYSARFGINNSCLGVVGPDPGCTPDPQGPIGTLPWYYENGLSSGGDPAVAFGPRPDANGNFSWTNGSRLYYSNQAEKFGEAFKGFVAIYVSRTDDTAAAAAGDKNAWMQPVLVSKQNSALYSDKDQIWADNAASSPFFGNVYISYTGFRGQNGSAEPIMVSVSSDGGNTWTTKKVTEAASNAQHGFRQGTTIRTDSNGVVYLFFAHFSFSAPGIGTHAMVKSYDGGHTWTRPQDIVSMNDACYNVDPVSGRCVEDGIAGAGNDLTAGPSVDIANGAPTGTDATNEIVDTWGDGRLGLNNEKVMLSYSTNGGDSWSSPTAISTAGDRGYYAAAGLSPNGQELYIVYNAFTTPYRTNTFDSRSLVGVVLHADIGTDGAPTGWTELHRSPEGDPRGSARFAVNTFEFLGDYVYAIATSTYGAAVWNDARNAADCPATDAWRMSLRGGDPAPRPAPQQDCPATFGNIDIFGWTSAP
;
A
#
# COMPACT_ATOMS: atom_id res chain seq x y z
N MET A 1 24.28 -44.72 -28.62
CA MET A 1 24.06 -46.00 -29.30
C MET A 1 22.81 -45.84 -30.16
N LYS A 2 23.05 -45.82 -31.49
CA LYS A 2 22.19 -46.05 -32.68
C LYS A 2 20.78 -45.44 -32.67
N LEU A 3 20.49 -44.40 -33.49
CA LEU A 3 20.34 -44.34 -34.94
C LEU A 3 19.15 -45.14 -35.50
N PHE A 4 18.22 -44.40 -36.17
CA PHE A 4 17.70 -44.60 -37.53
C PHE A 4 16.58 -43.56 -37.74
N ARG A 5 16.65 -42.54 -38.54
CA ARG A 5 16.72 -42.31 -40.00
C ARG A 5 15.56 -42.93 -40.79
N SER A 6 14.76 -41.99 -41.33
CA SER A 6 14.53 -41.64 -42.77
C SER A 6 13.38 -42.43 -43.40
N LYS A 7 12.54 -41.91 -44.30
CA LYS A 7 12.70 -41.23 -45.58
C LYS A 7 11.29 -40.84 -46.08
N ASP A 8 11.17 -39.68 -46.67
CA ASP A 8 10.88 -39.32 -48.06
C ASP A 8 9.74 -40.09 -48.76
N ASP A 9 8.85 -39.53 -49.53
CA ASP A 9 8.99 -38.73 -50.72
C ASP A 9 7.60 -38.42 -51.37
N ASN A 10 7.53 -37.26 -52.02
CA ASN A 10 6.99 -36.92 -53.33
C ASN A 10 5.48 -36.89 -53.61
N ASP A 11 5.00 -35.74 -53.92
CA ASP A 11 4.93 -35.04 -55.22
C ASP A 11 3.75 -35.49 -56.14
N THR A 12 2.94 -34.59 -56.56
CA THR A 12 2.61 -34.23 -57.94
C THR A 12 1.41 -33.29 -58.11
N ASN A 13 1.70 -32.17 -58.68
CA ASN A 13 0.98 -31.28 -59.59
C ASN A 13 -0.17 -31.84 -60.41
N ARG A 14 -1.24 -31.02 -60.61
CA ARG A 14 -1.77 -30.69 -61.96
C ARG A 14 -2.76 -29.53 -61.97
N LYS A 15 -2.41 -28.52 -62.53
CA LYS A 15 -2.80 -27.52 -63.53
C LYS A 15 -4.22 -27.57 -64.09
N LEU A 16 -4.81 -26.37 -64.12
CA LEU A 16 -5.49 -25.63 -65.18
C LEU A 16 -6.53 -26.30 -66.07
N LYS A 17 -7.72 -25.67 -66.15
CA LYS A 17 -8.17 -25.11 -67.46
C LYS A 17 -9.36 -24.15 -67.31
N THR A 18 -9.18 -23.05 -67.96
CA THR A 18 -10.10 -22.00 -68.39
C THR A 18 -11.08 -22.49 -69.44
N SER A 19 -12.30 -21.92 -69.43
CA SER A 19 -12.93 -21.53 -70.71
C SER A 19 -14.08 -20.56 -70.55
N SER A 20 -14.15 -19.67 -71.44
CA SER A 20 -14.87 -18.45 -71.68
C SER A 20 -16.19 -18.65 -72.48
N CYS A 21 -16.97 -17.59 -72.49
CA CYS A 21 -17.94 -17.14 -73.52
C CYS A 21 -19.42 -17.49 -73.24
N CYS A 22 -20.41 -16.69 -73.41
CA CYS A 22 -20.74 -15.46 -74.10
C CYS A 22 -22.24 -15.12 -73.92
N ASN A 23 -22.50 -13.84 -73.91
CA ASN A 23 -23.67 -13.11 -74.46
C ASN A 23 -25.14 -13.38 -73.98
N GLY A 24 -25.75 -12.32 -73.47
CA GLY A 24 -26.85 -11.70 -74.21
C GLY A 24 -28.07 -11.29 -73.38
N THR A 25 -28.34 -10.02 -73.44
CA THR A 25 -29.65 -9.36 -73.55
C THR A 25 -30.16 -8.60 -72.32
N ARG A 26 -30.33 -7.32 -72.55
CA ARG A 26 -30.88 -6.26 -71.72
C ARG A 26 -32.33 -6.51 -71.27
N PHE A 27 -32.62 -6.20 -69.99
CA PHE A 27 -33.91 -5.66 -69.58
C PHE A 27 -33.70 -4.58 -68.51
N PHE A 28 -34.19 -3.36 -68.78
CA PHE A 28 -34.26 -2.25 -67.84
C PHE A 28 -35.34 -2.55 -66.79
N PHE A 29 -35.03 -2.53 -65.52
CA PHE A 29 -35.94 -2.26 -64.44
C PHE A 29 -35.32 -1.23 -63.50
N VAL A 30 -35.94 -0.05 -63.50
CA VAL A 30 -35.72 1.02 -62.51
C VAL A 30 -36.24 0.46 -61.18
N ARG A 31 -35.35 0.35 -60.20
CA ARG A 31 -35.74 0.23 -58.81
C ARG A 31 -34.95 1.27 -58.00
N MET A 32 -35.75 2.05 -57.26
CA MET A 32 -35.31 3.04 -56.29
C MET A 32 -34.31 2.41 -55.31
N ALA A 33 -33.13 2.97 -55.21
CA ALA A 33 -32.17 2.71 -54.15
C ALA A 33 -32.58 3.50 -52.93
N THR A 34 -33.14 2.81 -51.93
CA THR A 34 -33.15 3.31 -50.54
C THR A 34 -31.73 3.16 -49.98
N ALA A 35 -31.06 4.27 -49.84
CA ALA A 35 -29.80 4.36 -49.13
C ALA A 35 -30.07 4.11 -47.63
N ALA A 36 -29.76 2.89 -47.16
CA ALA A 36 -29.64 2.63 -45.74
C ALA A 36 -28.29 3.20 -45.31
N THR A 37 -28.30 4.32 -44.63
CA THR A 37 -27.14 4.91 -43.94
C THR A 37 -26.86 3.98 -42.74
N LEU A 38 -25.85 3.16 -42.87
CA LEU A 38 -25.19 2.50 -41.74
C LEU A 38 -24.50 3.59 -40.92
N ILE A 39 -25.10 4.04 -39.85
CA ILE A 39 -24.43 4.79 -38.81
C ILE A 39 -23.59 3.74 -38.05
N SER A 40 -22.31 3.64 -38.37
CA SER A 40 -21.35 2.98 -37.51
C SER A 40 -21.23 3.85 -36.25
N ALA A 41 -21.79 3.40 -35.14
CA ALA A 41 -21.47 3.93 -33.84
C ALA A 41 -19.98 3.61 -33.59
N ALA A 42 -19.11 4.58 -33.91
CA ALA A 42 -17.78 4.59 -33.35
C ALA A 42 -17.97 4.86 -31.85
N ALA A 43 -17.77 3.88 -31.02
CA ALA A 43 -17.56 4.09 -29.61
C ALA A 43 -16.31 5.00 -29.50
N VAL A 44 -16.52 6.27 -29.18
CA VAL A 44 -15.47 7.14 -28.73
C VAL A 44 -15.08 6.59 -27.37
N MET A 45 -13.97 5.86 -27.31
CA MET A 45 -13.32 5.62 -26.03
C MET A 45 -12.94 7.01 -25.51
N ALA A 46 -13.63 7.48 -24.50
CA ALA A 46 -13.19 8.63 -23.73
C ALA A 46 -11.87 8.18 -23.09
N VAL A 47 -10.77 8.79 -23.52
CA VAL A 47 -9.49 8.65 -22.80
C VAL A 47 -9.76 9.27 -21.44
N ILE A 48 -9.78 8.46 -20.39
CA ILE A 48 -9.87 8.93 -19.02
C ILE A 48 -8.52 9.59 -18.73
N LEU A 49 -8.44 10.90 -18.89
CA LEU A 49 -7.30 11.71 -18.51
C LEU A 49 -7.39 11.89 -16.99
N GLY A 50 -6.72 11.02 -16.24
CA GLY A 50 -6.60 11.20 -14.80
C GLY A 50 -5.62 12.34 -14.45
N THR A 51 -5.64 12.75 -13.20
CA THR A 51 -4.75 13.80 -12.65
C THR A 51 -3.79 13.18 -11.65
N GLU A 52 -2.50 13.45 -11.81
CA GLU A 52 -1.47 13.15 -10.81
C GLU A 52 -1.29 14.34 -9.87
N ALA A 53 -1.11 14.10 -8.58
CA ALA A 53 -0.85 15.12 -7.58
C ALA A 53 0.14 14.64 -6.51
N LEU A 54 0.93 15.56 -5.96
CA LEU A 54 1.72 15.32 -4.76
C LEU A 54 0.77 15.22 -3.55
N VAL A 55 0.86 14.16 -2.77
CA VAL A 55 0.08 13.96 -1.54
C VAL A 55 0.77 14.62 -0.35
N THR A 56 2.08 14.47 -0.24
CA THR A 56 2.93 14.98 0.85
C THR A 56 3.34 16.44 0.65
N VAL A 57 2.37 17.30 0.39
CA VAL A 57 2.55 18.69 -0.08
C VAL A 57 3.25 19.62 0.92
N GLY A 58 3.28 19.29 2.21
CA GLY A 58 3.92 20.08 3.27
C GLY A 58 5.35 19.66 3.58
N SER A 59 5.81 18.53 3.02
CA SER A 59 7.16 18.03 3.29
C SER A 59 8.20 18.86 2.56
N PRO A 60 9.35 19.17 3.20
CA PRO A 60 10.40 19.96 2.57
C PRO A 60 11.10 19.12 1.48
N PRO A 61 11.47 19.72 0.34
CA PRO A 61 12.15 19.02 -0.75
C PRO A 61 13.63 18.71 -0.48
N SER A 62 14.12 19.03 0.69
CA SER A 62 15.52 18.86 1.09
C SER A 62 15.62 18.66 2.59
N LEU A 63 16.83 18.33 3.09
CA LEU A 63 17.13 18.10 4.49
C LEU A 63 16.51 16.79 5.03
N PRO A 64 17.17 15.65 4.76
CA PRO A 64 16.81 14.42 5.44
C PRO A 64 16.98 14.58 6.97
N PRO A 65 16.15 13.92 7.80
CA PRO A 65 15.12 12.97 7.42
C PRO A 65 13.76 13.58 7.04
N GLN A 66 13.55 14.89 7.20
CA GLN A 66 12.25 15.56 7.01
C GLN A 66 11.66 15.40 5.60
N SER A 67 12.49 15.11 4.61
CA SER A 67 12.10 14.89 3.21
C SER A 67 11.70 13.44 2.90
N LEU A 68 11.68 12.55 3.89
CA LEU A 68 11.33 11.14 3.67
C LEU A 68 9.88 10.86 4.01
N GLN A 69 9.13 10.36 3.03
CA GLN A 69 7.81 9.79 3.20
C GLN A 69 7.71 8.47 2.45
N ASN A 70 7.08 7.46 3.07
CA ASN A 70 6.85 6.16 2.47
C ASN A 70 5.62 5.47 3.09
N GLU A 71 5.28 4.27 2.58
CA GLU A 71 4.19 3.44 3.08
C GLU A 71 2.84 4.16 3.16
N PRO A 72 2.32 4.60 2.01
CA PRO A 72 1.05 5.33 2.00
C PRO A 72 -0.13 4.44 2.34
N ALA A 73 -1.16 5.04 2.94
CA ALA A 73 -2.51 4.50 3.07
C ALA A 73 -3.50 5.45 2.40
N LEU A 74 -4.64 4.92 1.94
CA LEU A 74 -5.69 5.70 1.27
C LEU A 74 -7.07 5.15 1.62
N ALA A 75 -8.02 6.05 1.90
CA ALA A 75 -9.43 5.70 2.06
C ALA A 75 -10.34 6.77 1.46
N VAL A 76 -11.53 6.36 1.01
CA VAL A 76 -12.59 7.23 0.53
C VAL A 76 -13.80 7.17 1.47
N ASP A 77 -14.43 8.31 1.71
CA ASP A 77 -15.72 8.37 2.41
C ASP A 77 -16.83 7.85 1.48
N ALA A 78 -17.38 6.68 1.78
CA ALA A 78 -18.42 6.06 0.95
C ALA A 78 -19.70 6.91 0.84
N ALA A 79 -19.99 7.77 1.84
CA ALA A 79 -21.13 8.70 1.80
C ALA A 79 -20.80 10.00 1.05
N HIS A 80 -19.54 10.39 0.97
CA HIS A 80 -19.05 11.60 0.30
C HIS A 80 -17.82 11.25 -0.56
N PRO A 81 -18.01 10.63 -1.74
CA PRO A 81 -16.91 10.07 -2.52
C PRO A 81 -15.84 11.07 -3.00
N ASN A 82 -16.11 12.38 -2.91
CA ASN A 82 -15.12 13.42 -3.15
C ASN A 82 -14.16 13.65 -1.97
N VAL A 83 -14.40 13.04 -0.81
CA VAL A 83 -13.56 13.17 0.39
C VAL A 83 -12.66 11.95 0.53
N LEU A 84 -11.35 12.17 0.45
CA LEU A 84 -10.33 11.17 0.68
C LEU A 84 -9.46 11.56 1.87
N ALA A 85 -8.96 10.54 2.57
CA ALA A 85 -7.90 10.69 3.55
C ALA A 85 -6.75 9.74 3.22
N ALA A 86 -5.52 10.21 3.38
CA ALA A 86 -4.31 9.41 3.22
C ALA A 86 -3.44 9.50 4.47
N GLY A 87 -2.62 8.51 4.67
CA GLY A 87 -1.56 8.47 5.66
C GLY A 87 -0.24 8.09 5.01
N ALA A 88 0.87 8.41 5.66
CA ALA A 88 2.20 7.90 5.30
C ALA A 88 3.11 7.91 6.53
N ASN A 89 4.19 7.14 6.50
CA ASN A 89 5.34 7.47 7.31
C ASN A 89 5.84 8.84 6.82
N ASP A 90 5.95 9.79 7.71
CA ASP A 90 6.38 11.15 7.39
C ASP A 90 7.28 11.69 8.50
N LEU A 91 8.55 11.87 8.19
CA LEU A 91 9.56 12.31 9.14
C LEU A 91 9.65 13.84 9.25
N ILE A 92 8.62 14.56 8.80
CA ILE A 92 8.60 16.02 8.74
C ILE A 92 8.83 16.69 10.10
N ASP A 93 8.48 16.03 11.21
CA ASP A 93 8.59 16.59 12.56
C ASP A 93 9.93 16.29 13.24
N PHE A 94 10.82 15.55 12.59
CA PHE A 94 12.17 15.26 13.07
C PHE A 94 13.10 16.46 12.89
N GLU A 95 14.24 16.45 13.60
CA GLU A 95 15.27 17.44 13.37
C GLU A 95 15.93 17.22 11.99
N ALA A 96 16.24 18.31 11.30
CA ALA A 96 17.05 18.26 10.10
C ALA A 96 18.51 17.98 10.50
N CYS A 97 18.95 16.74 10.39
CA CYS A 97 20.25 16.33 10.87
C CYS A 97 21.00 15.41 9.92
N ASN A 98 22.16 14.99 10.33
CA ASN A 98 23.07 14.13 9.61
C ASN A 98 22.55 12.69 9.57
N ALA A 99 21.59 12.39 8.73
CA ALA A 99 20.89 11.10 8.65
C ALA A 99 21.81 9.88 8.33
N GLY A 100 23.11 10.08 8.20
CA GLY A 100 24.08 9.02 7.95
C GLY A 100 24.70 8.40 9.20
N ASP A 101 24.49 8.98 10.37
CA ASP A 101 25.14 8.54 11.61
C ASP A 101 24.15 8.58 12.78
N ASP A 102 23.75 7.41 13.25
CA ASP A 102 22.81 7.22 14.36
C ASP A 102 23.29 7.88 15.67
N THR A 103 24.59 8.07 15.82
CA THR A 103 25.16 8.74 16.99
C THR A 103 25.01 10.25 16.94
N ILE A 104 24.70 10.78 15.76
CA ILE A 104 24.60 12.21 15.46
C ILE A 104 23.14 12.67 15.40
N CYS A 105 22.27 11.82 14.85
CA CYS A 105 20.85 12.07 14.70
C CYS A 105 20.05 11.16 15.62
N VAL A 106 20.01 11.48 16.86
CA VAL A 106 19.25 10.71 17.84
C VAL A 106 17.78 11.08 17.73
N GLU A 107 16.95 10.11 17.44
CA GLU A 107 15.50 10.27 17.54
C GLU A 107 15.11 10.75 18.94
N LYS A 108 14.43 11.88 19.01
CA LYS A 108 13.93 12.40 20.29
C LYS A 108 12.61 11.72 20.59
N GLY A 109 12.52 10.97 21.67
CA GLY A 109 11.26 10.35 22.10
C GLY A 109 10.12 11.37 22.19
N GLY A 110 8.98 11.04 21.60
CA GLY A 110 7.80 11.90 21.56
C GLY A 110 7.50 12.55 20.21
N MET A 111 8.46 12.57 19.27
CA MET A 111 8.16 12.99 17.89
C MET A 111 7.39 11.90 17.16
N GLY A 112 6.34 12.31 16.44
CA GLY A 112 5.56 11.41 15.62
C GLY A 112 6.04 11.33 14.18
N PHE A 113 5.73 10.22 13.49
CA PHE A 113 5.94 10.09 12.05
C PHE A 113 4.76 9.44 11.29
N SER A 114 3.55 9.53 11.85
CA SER A 114 2.31 9.17 11.12
C SER A 114 1.71 10.44 10.51
N GLY A 115 2.09 10.77 9.27
CA GLY A 115 1.58 11.89 8.51
C GLY A 115 0.12 11.70 8.12
N VAL A 116 -0.63 12.79 7.97
CA VAL A 116 -2.04 12.75 7.56
C VAL A 116 -2.35 13.78 6.48
N TYR A 117 -3.12 13.39 5.49
CA TYR A 117 -3.42 14.18 4.30
C TYR A 117 -4.89 14.07 3.94
N PHE A 118 -5.47 15.14 3.41
CA PHE A 118 -6.88 15.20 3.02
C PHE A 118 -7.05 15.72 1.61
N SER A 119 -8.03 15.19 0.89
CA SER A 119 -8.54 15.74 -0.36
C SER A 119 -10.06 15.89 -0.27
N PHE A 120 -10.60 16.97 -0.83
CA PHE A 120 -12.04 17.23 -0.90
C PHE A 120 -12.55 17.36 -2.34
N ASP A 121 -11.70 17.00 -3.30
CA ASP A 121 -11.94 17.07 -4.73
C ASP A 121 -11.55 15.76 -5.45
N SER A 122 -11.82 14.62 -4.79
CA SER A 122 -11.58 13.28 -5.34
C SER A 122 -10.11 12.98 -5.66
N GLY A 123 -9.16 13.60 -4.96
CA GLY A 123 -7.72 13.35 -5.11
C GLY A 123 -7.01 14.28 -6.09
N HIS A 124 -7.70 15.29 -6.66
CA HIS A 124 -7.05 16.27 -7.54
C HIS A 124 -6.08 17.19 -6.82
N THR A 125 -6.42 17.58 -5.58
CA THR A 125 -5.54 18.36 -4.71
C THR A 125 -5.52 17.79 -3.29
N TRP A 126 -4.40 18.00 -2.60
CA TRP A 126 -4.19 17.50 -1.26
C TRP A 126 -3.84 18.62 -0.28
N ILE A 127 -4.22 18.41 0.96
CA ILE A 127 -3.93 19.28 2.10
C ILE A 127 -3.17 18.46 3.13
N GLN A 128 -1.97 18.90 3.50
CA GLN A 128 -1.25 18.41 4.67
C GLN A 128 -1.46 19.43 5.79
N PRO A 129 -2.23 19.11 6.84
CA PRO A 129 -2.49 20.05 7.93
C PRO A 129 -1.23 20.31 8.75
N THR A 130 -1.21 21.43 9.45
CA THR A 130 -0.22 21.71 10.46
C THR A 130 -0.90 21.95 11.78
N TYR A 131 -0.59 21.11 12.77
CA TYR A 131 -1.12 21.22 14.14
C TYR A 131 -0.07 21.77 15.09
N THR A 132 -0.50 22.11 16.30
CA THR A 132 0.41 22.38 17.42
C THR A 132 0.74 21.10 18.17
N GLY A 133 2.03 20.81 18.40
CA GLY A 133 2.47 19.62 19.09
C GLY A 133 3.97 19.58 19.30
N TYR A 134 4.50 18.48 19.81
CA TYR A 134 5.91 18.30 20.07
C TYR A 134 6.66 18.04 18.77
N SER A 135 7.59 18.93 18.42
CA SER A 135 8.28 18.91 17.13
C SER A 135 9.73 19.34 17.24
N ALA A 136 10.60 18.64 16.53
CA ALA A 136 11.97 19.06 16.28
C ALA A 136 12.13 19.70 14.89
N ARG A 137 11.05 19.97 14.14
CA ARG A 137 11.08 20.57 12.80
C ARG A 137 11.91 21.86 12.77
N PHE A 138 11.78 22.70 13.79
CA PHE A 138 12.58 23.89 13.99
C PHE A 138 13.17 23.95 15.40
N GLY A 139 12.48 23.39 16.40
CA GLY A 139 12.82 23.48 17.82
C GLY A 139 12.63 24.88 18.42
N ILE A 140 12.82 24.99 19.72
CA ILE A 140 12.75 26.27 20.44
C ILE A 140 13.82 27.21 19.91
N ASN A 141 13.44 28.41 19.49
CA ASN A 141 14.32 29.42 18.91
C ASN A 141 15.13 28.92 17.70
N ASN A 142 14.55 28.04 16.89
CA ASN A 142 15.21 27.42 15.75
C ASN A 142 16.45 26.58 16.12
N SER A 143 16.46 25.96 17.27
CA SER A 143 17.59 25.15 17.77
C SER A 143 17.79 23.84 17.02
N CYS A 144 16.80 23.37 16.21
CA CYS A 144 16.82 22.10 15.50
C CYS A 144 16.95 22.28 13.98
N LEU A 145 17.58 23.34 13.49
CA LEU A 145 17.69 23.59 12.03
C LEU A 145 18.72 22.72 11.31
N GLY A 146 19.34 21.81 12.01
CA GLY A 146 20.31 20.89 11.47
C GLY A 146 21.69 21.53 11.32
N VAL A 147 22.68 20.88 11.89
CA VAL A 147 24.10 21.15 11.72
C VAL A 147 24.79 19.89 11.23
N VAL A 148 25.90 20.06 10.58
CA VAL A 148 26.73 18.93 10.22
C VAL A 148 27.42 18.40 11.49
N GLY A 149 27.10 17.16 11.85
CA GLY A 149 27.58 16.56 13.09
C GLY A 149 26.51 16.50 14.19
N PRO A 150 26.90 16.15 15.42
CA PRO A 150 25.96 16.10 16.54
C PRO A 150 25.32 17.47 16.76
N ASP A 151 24.01 17.50 16.96
CA ASP A 151 23.25 18.68 17.36
C ASP A 151 22.75 18.55 18.81
N PRO A 152 23.64 18.69 19.81
CA PRO A 152 23.24 18.63 21.21
C PRO A 152 22.41 19.84 21.62
N GLY A 153 22.38 20.88 20.80
CA GLY A 153 21.58 22.08 21.00
C GLY A 153 20.13 21.95 20.57
N CYS A 154 19.78 20.95 19.79
CA CYS A 154 18.39 20.73 19.36
C CYS A 154 17.49 20.51 20.59
N THR A 155 16.56 21.44 20.78
CA THR A 155 15.54 21.39 21.83
C THR A 155 14.17 21.45 21.15
N PRO A 156 13.48 20.31 21.02
CA PRO A 156 12.15 20.27 20.41
C PRO A 156 11.16 21.21 21.09
N ASP A 157 10.25 21.78 20.32
CA ASP A 157 9.21 22.69 20.81
C ASP A 157 7.92 21.91 21.09
N PRO A 158 7.40 21.91 22.33
CA PRO A 158 6.14 21.25 22.65
C PRO A 158 4.90 21.88 21.99
N GLN A 159 5.02 23.08 21.47
CA GLN A 159 3.98 23.83 20.76
C GLN A 159 4.36 24.13 19.31
N GLY A 160 5.43 23.48 18.82
CA GLY A 160 5.87 23.65 17.45
C GLY A 160 4.90 23.08 16.43
N PRO A 161 5.10 23.39 15.15
CA PRO A 161 4.26 22.83 14.11
C PRO A 161 4.55 21.34 13.94
N ILE A 162 3.51 20.51 13.92
CA ILE A 162 3.57 19.10 13.52
C ILE A 162 2.75 18.85 12.26
N GLY A 163 3.24 17.99 11.34
CA GLY A 163 2.50 17.47 10.17
C GLY A 163 1.95 16.07 10.39
N THR A 164 2.14 15.51 11.58
CA THR A 164 1.74 14.17 11.99
C THR A 164 0.50 14.21 12.90
N LEU A 165 -0.03 13.03 13.23
CA LEU A 165 -1.21 12.88 14.08
C LEU A 165 -1.04 13.58 15.43
N PRO A 166 -2.00 14.43 15.87
CA PRO A 166 -1.92 15.14 17.14
C PRO A 166 -2.28 14.24 18.33
N TRP A 167 -2.03 14.76 19.54
CA TRP A 167 -2.36 14.18 20.86
C TRP A 167 -1.45 13.04 21.32
N TYR A 168 -0.50 12.54 20.51
CA TYR A 168 0.37 11.44 20.93
C TYR A 168 1.30 11.87 22.07
N TYR A 169 2.01 12.97 21.90
CA TYR A 169 2.96 13.47 22.91
C TYR A 169 2.32 13.67 24.28
N GLU A 170 1.12 14.27 24.33
CA GLU A 170 0.40 14.53 25.57
C GLU A 170 -0.03 13.24 26.30
N ASN A 171 -0.08 12.14 25.58
CA ASN A 171 -0.36 10.80 26.10
C ASN A 171 0.89 9.96 26.40
N GLY A 172 2.10 10.56 26.32
CA GLY A 172 3.36 9.84 26.53
C GLY A 172 3.73 8.89 25.38
N LEU A 173 3.28 9.22 24.17
CA LEU A 173 3.40 8.41 22.96
C LEU A 173 4.09 9.18 21.84
N SER A 174 4.72 8.44 20.94
CA SER A 174 5.06 8.86 19.58
C SER A 174 4.19 8.08 18.60
N SER A 175 3.60 8.72 17.58
CA SER A 175 2.99 7.96 16.47
C SER A 175 4.11 7.33 15.65
N GLY A 176 4.00 6.05 15.34
CA GLY A 176 5.13 5.21 14.91
C GLY A 176 5.09 4.77 13.45
N GLY A 177 4.22 5.37 12.61
CA GLY A 177 4.09 4.98 11.21
C GLY A 177 3.23 3.74 10.99
N ASP A 178 3.43 3.02 9.90
CA ASP A 178 2.57 1.95 9.39
C ASP A 178 1.10 2.37 9.33
N PRO A 179 0.77 3.42 8.58
CA PRO A 179 -0.58 3.97 8.60
C PRO A 179 -1.58 3.05 7.91
N ALA A 180 -2.77 2.95 8.49
CA ALA A 180 -3.94 2.42 7.81
C ALA A 180 -5.16 3.29 8.10
N VAL A 181 -5.96 3.59 7.10
CA VAL A 181 -7.08 4.53 7.19
C VAL A 181 -8.38 3.91 6.70
N ALA A 182 -9.49 4.25 7.36
CA ALA A 182 -10.83 3.83 6.94
C ALA A 182 -11.88 4.87 7.30
N PHE A 183 -12.88 5.05 6.44
CA PHE A 183 -14.09 5.77 6.77
C PHE A 183 -15.21 4.79 7.15
N GLY A 184 -15.96 5.14 8.17
CA GLY A 184 -17.15 4.42 8.58
C GLY A 184 -18.29 5.35 8.95
N PRO A 185 -19.52 4.81 9.13
CA PRO A 185 -20.65 5.59 9.60
C PRO A 185 -20.39 6.10 11.03
N ARG A 186 -20.86 7.31 11.32
CA ARG A 186 -20.76 7.88 12.66
C ARG A 186 -21.90 7.36 13.57
N PRO A 187 -21.63 6.99 14.82
CA PRO A 187 -22.69 6.71 15.79
C PRO A 187 -23.37 8.01 16.28
N ASP A 188 -24.67 7.94 16.58
CA ASP A 188 -25.37 8.97 17.31
C ASP A 188 -25.08 8.91 18.83
N ALA A 189 -25.69 9.79 19.62
CA ALA A 189 -25.52 9.82 21.09
C ALA A 189 -26.01 8.53 21.79
N ASN A 190 -26.81 7.70 21.12
CA ASN A 190 -27.32 6.43 21.64
C ASN A 190 -26.48 5.23 21.15
N GLY A 191 -25.46 5.47 20.32
CA GLY A 191 -24.60 4.45 19.73
C GLY A 191 -25.14 3.84 18.44
N ASN A 192 -26.19 4.39 17.82
CA ASN A 192 -26.69 3.88 16.55
C ASN A 192 -25.90 4.45 15.39
N PHE A 193 -25.35 3.57 14.56
CA PHE A 193 -24.59 3.96 13.37
C PHE A 193 -25.51 4.33 12.21
N SER A 194 -25.17 5.41 11.52
CA SER A 194 -25.86 5.82 10.30
C SER A 194 -24.98 6.78 9.49
N TRP A 195 -24.97 6.64 8.19
CA TRP A 195 -24.39 7.63 7.29
C TRP A 195 -25.06 9.00 7.38
N THR A 196 -26.34 9.06 7.82
CA THR A 196 -27.04 10.33 8.06
C THR A 196 -26.53 11.09 9.29
N ASN A 197 -25.80 10.42 10.18
CA ASN A 197 -25.11 11.06 11.30
C ASN A 197 -23.77 11.71 10.86
N GLY A 198 -23.35 11.46 9.61
CA GLY A 198 -22.05 11.82 9.07
C GLY A 198 -21.07 10.65 9.07
N SER A 199 -19.85 10.92 8.64
CA SER A 199 -18.76 9.96 8.57
C SER A 199 -17.79 10.13 9.72
N ARG A 200 -17.09 9.06 10.10
CA ARG A 200 -15.95 9.06 11.01
C ARG A 200 -14.74 8.51 10.26
N LEU A 201 -13.65 9.27 10.25
CA LEU A 201 -12.35 8.78 9.84
C LEU A 201 -11.67 8.07 11.02
N TYR A 202 -11.16 6.89 10.77
CA TYR A 202 -10.30 6.12 11.65
C TYR A 202 -8.91 6.05 11.03
N TYR A 203 -7.89 6.35 11.82
CA TYR A 203 -6.49 6.24 11.44
C TYR A 203 -5.79 5.33 12.43
N SER A 204 -5.45 4.12 12.00
CA SER A 204 -4.66 3.16 12.75
C SER A 204 -3.19 3.36 12.44
N ASN A 205 -2.33 3.18 13.43
CA ASN A 205 -0.89 3.26 13.28
C ASN A 205 -0.17 2.54 14.42
N GLN A 206 1.07 2.24 14.21
CA GLN A 206 1.98 1.91 15.30
C GLN A 206 2.14 3.08 16.25
N ALA A 207 2.45 2.79 17.49
CA ALA A 207 2.86 3.81 18.46
C ALA A 207 3.95 3.28 19.38
N GLU A 208 4.94 4.12 19.59
CA GLU A 208 5.99 3.95 20.58
C GLU A 208 5.68 4.76 21.84
N LYS A 209 6.31 4.43 22.93
CA LYS A 209 6.15 5.15 24.19
C LYS A 209 7.47 5.74 24.66
N PHE A 210 7.45 6.95 25.12
CA PHE A 210 8.55 7.54 25.87
C PHE A 210 8.25 7.71 27.38
N GLY A 211 7.04 7.24 27.80
CA GLY A 211 6.56 7.17 29.19
C GLY A 211 6.03 5.78 29.52
N GLU A 212 5.06 5.70 30.43
CA GLU A 212 4.45 4.45 30.91
C GLU A 212 3.07 4.19 30.31
N ALA A 213 2.80 4.66 29.07
CA ALA A 213 1.47 4.60 28.44
C ALA A 213 0.96 3.17 28.23
N PHE A 214 1.86 2.22 27.93
CA PHE A 214 1.52 0.80 27.79
C PHE A 214 2.72 -0.10 28.15
N LYS A 215 2.48 -1.42 28.17
CA LYS A 215 3.55 -2.43 28.33
C LYS A 215 3.94 -3.00 26.97
N GLY A 216 5.22 -3.28 26.76
CA GLY A 216 5.75 -3.78 25.48
C GLY A 216 6.56 -2.72 24.75
N PHE A 217 6.87 -2.98 23.48
CA PHE A 217 7.77 -2.16 22.67
C PHE A 217 6.97 -1.24 21.75
N VAL A 218 6.14 -1.81 20.89
CA VAL A 218 5.28 -1.10 19.94
C VAL A 218 3.85 -1.61 20.12
N ALA A 219 2.88 -0.70 20.08
CA ALA A 219 1.46 -0.99 20.20
C ALA A 219 0.70 -0.40 19.00
N ILE A 220 -0.48 -0.94 18.70
CA ILE A 220 -1.38 -0.34 17.73
C ILE A 220 -2.33 0.61 18.44
N TYR A 221 -2.42 1.83 17.92
CA TYR A 221 -3.33 2.87 18.35
C TYR A 221 -4.23 3.33 17.21
N VAL A 222 -5.37 3.90 17.55
CA VAL A 222 -6.30 4.52 16.60
C VAL A 222 -6.61 5.96 16.98
N SER A 223 -6.42 6.88 16.05
CA SER A 223 -6.91 8.25 16.06
C SER A 223 -8.22 8.34 15.29
N ARG A 224 -9.11 9.28 15.66
CA ARG A 224 -10.43 9.38 15.03
C ARG A 224 -10.85 10.83 14.92
N THR A 225 -11.55 11.17 13.83
CA THR A 225 -12.21 12.47 13.68
C THR A 225 -13.57 12.33 13.02
N ASP A 226 -14.52 13.13 13.50
CA ASP A 226 -15.87 13.29 12.94
C ASP A 226 -15.96 14.54 12.05
N ASP A 227 -14.89 15.33 11.97
CA ASP A 227 -14.81 16.56 11.20
C ASP A 227 -13.48 16.65 10.44
N THR A 228 -13.45 16.00 9.29
CA THR A 228 -12.26 15.98 8.42
C THR A 228 -11.92 17.37 7.89
N ALA A 229 -12.90 18.26 7.72
CA ALA A 229 -12.67 19.62 7.23
C ALA A 229 -11.95 20.48 8.30
N ALA A 230 -12.36 20.40 9.56
CA ALA A 230 -11.67 21.07 10.66
C ALA A 230 -10.28 20.46 10.90
N ALA A 231 -10.15 19.13 10.80
CA ALA A 231 -8.86 18.44 10.90
C ALA A 231 -7.91 18.92 9.79
N ALA A 232 -8.37 18.98 8.53
CA ALA A 232 -7.60 19.48 7.39
C ALA A 232 -7.21 20.97 7.52
N ALA A 233 -8.03 21.76 8.23
CA ALA A 233 -7.74 23.17 8.54
C ALA A 233 -6.72 23.35 9.68
N GLY A 234 -6.19 22.27 10.27
CA GLY A 234 -5.20 22.30 11.35
C GLY A 234 -5.80 22.42 12.74
N ASP A 235 -7.13 22.22 12.91
CA ASP A 235 -7.73 22.17 14.24
C ASP A 235 -7.40 20.83 14.93
N LYS A 236 -6.45 20.85 15.85
CA LYS A 236 -6.07 19.71 16.67
C LYS A 236 -7.26 19.12 17.43
N ASN A 237 -8.26 19.93 17.83
CA ASN A 237 -9.41 19.50 18.62
C ASN A 237 -10.46 18.77 17.77
N ALA A 238 -10.36 18.80 16.44
CA ALA A 238 -11.15 17.95 15.57
C ALA A 238 -10.80 16.45 15.74
N TRP A 239 -9.61 16.15 16.25
CA TRP A 239 -9.18 14.80 16.56
C TRP A 239 -9.52 14.41 18.01
N MET A 240 -10.05 13.21 18.17
CA MET A 240 -10.21 12.57 19.46
C MET A 240 -8.86 12.07 19.99
N GLN A 241 -8.78 11.86 21.31
CA GLN A 241 -7.59 11.24 21.91
C GLN A 241 -7.31 9.86 21.31
N PRO A 242 -6.05 9.50 21.05
CA PRO A 242 -5.68 8.19 20.55
C PRO A 242 -6.06 7.08 21.55
N VAL A 243 -6.53 5.95 21.03
CA VAL A 243 -6.97 4.81 21.84
C VAL A 243 -6.10 3.60 21.56
N LEU A 244 -5.63 2.93 22.63
CA LEU A 244 -4.90 1.67 22.54
C LEU A 244 -5.81 0.55 22.02
N VAL A 245 -5.42 -0.08 20.92
CA VAL A 245 -6.15 -1.15 20.24
C VAL A 245 -5.60 -2.52 20.59
N SER A 246 -4.28 -2.69 20.49
CA SER A 246 -3.62 -3.98 20.69
C SER A 246 -3.60 -4.39 22.16
N LYS A 247 -3.81 -5.70 22.39
CA LYS A 247 -3.64 -6.25 23.74
C LYS A 247 -2.16 -6.44 24.03
N GLN A 248 -1.61 -5.59 24.86
CA GLN A 248 -0.19 -5.49 25.16
C GLN A 248 0.28 -6.30 26.37
N ASN A 249 1.54 -6.75 26.32
CA ASN A 249 2.33 -7.25 27.43
C ASN A 249 3.82 -6.91 27.22
N SER A 250 4.69 -7.20 28.18
CA SER A 250 6.10 -6.78 28.13
C SER A 250 6.95 -7.44 27.02
N ALA A 251 6.42 -8.42 26.29
CA ALA A 251 7.15 -9.16 25.25
C ALA A 251 6.58 -8.92 23.84
N LEU A 252 5.59 -8.02 23.70
CA LEU A 252 4.94 -7.77 22.41
C LEU A 252 5.54 -6.58 21.65
N TYR A 253 5.66 -6.81 20.36
CA TYR A 253 5.81 -5.86 19.28
C TYR A 253 4.66 -6.10 18.33
N SER A 254 3.83 -5.10 18.07
CA SER A 254 2.66 -5.18 17.17
C SER A 254 2.96 -4.41 15.90
N ASP A 255 2.72 -5.04 14.73
CA ASP A 255 3.23 -4.53 13.45
C ASP A 255 2.30 -4.91 12.28
N LYS A 256 2.43 -4.19 11.16
CA LYS A 256 1.70 -4.44 9.90
C LYS A 256 0.19 -4.40 10.09
N ASP A 257 -0.29 -3.33 10.73
CA ASP A 257 -1.71 -3.19 11.00
C ASP A 257 -2.50 -2.73 9.77
N GLN A 258 -3.74 -3.20 9.73
CA GLN A 258 -4.75 -2.82 8.74
C GLN A 258 -6.07 -2.54 9.43
N ILE A 259 -6.80 -1.55 8.93
CA ILE A 259 -8.10 -1.15 9.50
C ILE A 259 -9.21 -1.23 8.44
N TRP A 260 -10.39 -1.62 8.89
CA TRP A 260 -11.61 -1.57 8.10
C TRP A 260 -12.81 -1.21 8.97
N ALA A 261 -13.67 -0.34 8.49
CA ALA A 261 -14.99 -0.10 9.08
C ALA A 261 -16.04 -0.83 8.23
N ASP A 262 -16.94 -1.56 8.86
CA ASP A 262 -18.10 -2.17 8.18
C ASP A 262 -19.02 -1.05 7.70
N ASN A 263 -18.95 -0.76 6.41
CA ASN A 263 -19.48 0.46 5.81
C ASN A 263 -20.68 0.22 4.88
N ALA A 264 -21.13 -1.03 4.71
CA ALA A 264 -22.33 -1.38 3.95
C ALA A 264 -23.55 -1.43 4.89
N ALA A 265 -24.53 -0.55 4.70
CA ALA A 265 -25.69 -0.45 5.59
C ALA A 265 -26.58 -1.72 5.63
N SER A 266 -26.40 -2.63 4.70
CA SER A 266 -27.06 -3.95 4.68
C SER A 266 -26.45 -4.93 5.70
N SER A 267 -25.23 -4.67 6.17
CA SER A 267 -24.53 -5.54 7.12
C SER A 267 -25.22 -5.54 8.49
N PRO A 268 -25.40 -6.69 9.13
CA PRO A 268 -25.87 -6.76 10.52
C PRO A 268 -24.85 -6.21 11.53
N PHE A 269 -23.60 -5.99 11.11
CA PHE A 269 -22.51 -5.44 11.93
C PHE A 269 -22.09 -4.05 11.47
N PHE A 270 -22.95 -3.37 10.71
CA PHE A 270 -22.72 -2.02 10.20
C PHE A 270 -22.21 -1.07 11.26
N GLY A 271 -21.06 -0.45 11.01
CA GLY A 271 -20.39 0.47 11.93
C GLY A 271 -19.38 -0.20 12.88
N ASN A 272 -19.28 -1.53 12.91
CA ASN A 272 -18.14 -2.19 13.56
C ASN A 272 -16.83 -1.81 12.88
N VAL A 273 -15.78 -1.70 13.69
CA VAL A 273 -14.42 -1.41 13.18
C VAL A 273 -13.51 -2.56 13.56
N TYR A 274 -12.72 -3.00 12.60
CA TYR A 274 -11.80 -4.11 12.71
C TYR A 274 -10.38 -3.63 12.45
N ILE A 275 -9.44 -4.02 13.32
CA ILE A 275 -8.01 -3.81 13.11
C ILE A 275 -7.32 -5.15 13.23
N SER A 276 -6.61 -5.55 12.16
CA SER A 276 -5.78 -6.76 12.14
C SER A 276 -4.32 -6.37 12.16
N TYR A 277 -3.46 -7.19 12.77
CA TYR A 277 -2.03 -6.96 12.85
C TYR A 277 -1.27 -8.24 13.21
N THR A 278 0.04 -8.24 13.00
CA THR A 278 0.93 -9.30 13.46
C THR A 278 1.44 -8.99 14.87
N GLY A 279 1.25 -9.92 15.80
CA GLY A 279 1.72 -9.79 17.17
C GLY A 279 3.05 -10.53 17.36
N PHE A 280 4.18 -9.90 17.06
CA PHE A 280 5.51 -10.51 17.24
C PHE A 280 5.82 -10.70 18.72
N ARG A 281 6.30 -11.89 19.08
CA ARG A 281 6.67 -12.26 20.45
C ARG A 281 8.10 -12.76 20.53
N GLY A 282 8.87 -12.18 21.46
CA GLY A 282 10.27 -12.54 21.69
C GLY A 282 11.21 -11.90 20.66
N GLN A 283 12.51 -11.97 20.95
CA GLN A 283 13.56 -11.25 20.22
C GLN A 283 13.76 -11.68 18.76
N ASN A 284 13.24 -12.81 18.31
CA ASN A 284 13.54 -13.37 16.99
C ASN A 284 12.28 -13.81 16.23
N GLY A 285 11.14 -13.14 16.46
CA GLY A 285 9.90 -13.52 15.77
C GLY A 285 9.53 -15.01 15.99
N SER A 286 9.85 -15.59 17.15
CA SER A 286 9.57 -17.00 17.45
C SER A 286 8.07 -17.31 17.56
N ALA A 287 7.24 -16.29 17.58
CA ALA A 287 5.79 -16.38 17.53
C ALA A 287 5.22 -15.14 16.83
N GLU A 288 4.47 -15.37 15.77
CA GLU A 288 3.86 -14.34 14.90
C GLU A 288 2.37 -14.65 14.70
N PRO A 289 1.56 -14.66 15.78
CA PRO A 289 0.12 -14.82 15.61
C PRO A 289 -0.47 -13.62 14.92
N ILE A 290 -1.41 -13.87 14.03
CA ILE A 290 -2.31 -12.83 13.53
C ILE A 290 -3.34 -12.53 14.62
N MET A 291 -3.49 -11.24 14.90
CA MET A 291 -4.36 -10.69 15.90
C MET A 291 -5.46 -9.85 15.24
N VAL A 292 -6.65 -9.84 15.82
CA VAL A 292 -7.73 -8.94 15.42
C VAL A 292 -8.30 -8.27 16.65
N SER A 293 -8.48 -6.96 16.55
CA SER A 293 -9.21 -6.14 17.52
C SER A 293 -10.49 -5.62 16.88
N VAL A 294 -11.59 -5.72 17.61
CA VAL A 294 -12.93 -5.30 17.15
C VAL A 294 -13.49 -4.25 18.08
N SER A 295 -14.07 -3.20 17.52
CA SER A 295 -14.86 -2.18 18.21
C SER A 295 -16.27 -2.13 17.62
N SER A 296 -17.28 -2.12 18.46
CA SER A 296 -18.69 -1.90 18.09
C SER A 296 -19.27 -0.59 18.64
N ASP A 297 -18.40 0.30 19.12
CA ASP A 297 -18.77 1.58 19.73
C ASP A 297 -18.05 2.80 19.09
N GLY A 298 -17.69 2.65 17.82
CA GLY A 298 -17.01 3.71 17.06
C GLY A 298 -15.56 3.95 17.47
N GLY A 299 -14.87 2.89 17.87
CA GLY A 299 -13.44 2.91 18.19
C GLY A 299 -13.13 3.38 19.61
N ASN A 300 -14.11 3.46 20.51
CA ASN A 300 -13.87 3.87 21.90
C ASN A 300 -13.29 2.73 22.73
N THR A 301 -13.80 1.50 22.53
CA THR A 301 -13.30 0.30 23.22
C THR A 301 -13.03 -0.83 22.23
N TRP A 302 -12.09 -1.71 22.59
CA TRP A 302 -11.60 -2.76 21.71
C TRP A 302 -11.52 -4.10 22.42
N THR A 303 -11.92 -5.15 21.72
CA THR A 303 -11.75 -6.54 22.14
C THR A 303 -10.79 -7.25 21.19
N THR A 304 -9.69 -7.76 21.70
CA THR A 304 -8.63 -8.38 20.89
C THR A 304 -8.67 -9.89 20.98
N LYS A 305 -8.54 -10.55 19.84
CA LYS A 305 -8.42 -12.02 19.71
C LYS A 305 -7.20 -12.40 18.89
N LYS A 306 -6.62 -13.53 19.26
CA LYS A 306 -5.62 -14.24 18.47
C LYS A 306 -6.37 -15.15 17.49
N VAL A 307 -6.08 -15.04 16.20
CA VAL A 307 -6.82 -15.70 15.12
C VAL A 307 -6.06 -16.92 14.59
N THR A 308 -4.73 -16.91 14.63
CA THR A 308 -3.88 -18.02 14.17
C THR A 308 -3.09 -18.62 15.31
N GLU A 309 -2.40 -19.76 15.05
CA GLU A 309 -1.47 -20.34 16.00
C GLU A 309 -0.36 -19.33 16.38
N ALA A 310 0.14 -19.44 17.61
CA ALA A 310 1.15 -18.49 18.08
C ALA A 310 2.57 -18.85 17.63
N ALA A 311 2.89 -20.15 17.55
CA ALA A 311 4.25 -20.60 17.27
C ALA A 311 4.63 -20.44 15.79
N SER A 312 5.83 -19.89 15.53
CA SER A 312 6.49 -19.92 14.23
C SER A 312 7.48 -21.08 14.21
N ASN A 313 7.22 -22.10 13.42
CA ASN A 313 8.03 -23.33 13.34
C ASN A 313 7.73 -24.10 12.04
N ALA A 314 8.42 -25.21 11.82
CA ALA A 314 8.28 -26.04 10.62
C ALA A 314 6.84 -26.57 10.38
N GLN A 315 6.02 -26.68 11.42
CA GLN A 315 4.64 -27.14 11.31
C GLN A 315 3.66 -26.01 10.97
N HIS A 316 3.92 -24.79 11.48
CA HIS A 316 2.98 -23.68 11.43
C HIS A 316 3.46 -22.50 10.56
N GLY A 317 4.66 -22.58 9.97
CA GLY A 317 5.24 -21.47 9.21
C GLY A 317 5.41 -20.20 10.06
N PHE A 318 5.51 -19.06 9.41
CA PHE A 318 5.41 -17.72 10.01
C PHE A 318 4.44 -16.86 9.20
N ARG A 319 3.89 -15.83 9.81
CA ARG A 319 2.77 -15.07 9.26
C ARG A 319 2.95 -13.59 9.49
N GLN A 320 2.71 -12.80 8.43
CA GLN A 320 2.70 -11.34 8.54
C GLN A 320 1.93 -10.70 7.38
N GLY A 321 1.75 -9.39 7.44
CA GLY A 321 1.03 -8.62 6.43
C GLY A 321 -0.43 -9.04 6.35
N THR A 322 -1.32 -8.19 6.84
CA THR A 322 -2.75 -8.52 6.90
C THR A 322 -3.56 -7.58 6.01
N THR A 323 -4.69 -8.06 5.49
CA THR A 323 -5.76 -7.24 4.94
C THR A 323 -7.09 -7.71 5.50
N ILE A 324 -7.93 -6.78 5.99
CA ILE A 324 -9.23 -7.09 6.58
C ILE A 324 -10.33 -6.31 5.86
N ARG A 325 -11.43 -7.00 5.47
CA ARG A 325 -12.57 -6.43 4.74
C ARG A 325 -13.87 -7.09 5.18
N THR A 326 -15.01 -6.45 4.89
CA THR A 326 -16.34 -7.01 5.09
C THR A 326 -17.12 -7.04 3.78
N ASP A 327 -17.97 -8.06 3.61
CA ASP A 327 -18.96 -8.09 2.54
C ASP A 327 -20.28 -7.39 2.97
N SER A 328 -21.23 -7.29 2.04
CA SER A 328 -22.55 -6.67 2.28
C SER A 328 -23.44 -7.44 3.27
N ASN A 329 -23.08 -8.68 3.60
CA ASN A 329 -23.78 -9.54 4.57
C ASN A 329 -23.12 -9.51 5.96
N GLY A 330 -22.03 -8.74 6.11
CA GLY A 330 -21.27 -8.60 7.37
C GLY A 330 -20.33 -9.77 7.64
N VAL A 331 -20.02 -10.61 6.66
CA VAL A 331 -18.93 -11.57 6.79
C VAL A 331 -17.62 -10.80 6.80
N VAL A 332 -16.81 -11.04 7.83
CA VAL A 332 -15.47 -10.43 7.94
C VAL A 332 -14.45 -11.39 7.36
N TYR A 333 -13.69 -10.91 6.40
CA TYR A 333 -12.59 -11.64 5.76
C TYR A 333 -11.26 -11.05 6.22
N LEU A 334 -10.37 -11.90 6.67
CA LEU A 334 -9.01 -11.54 7.04
C LEU A 334 -8.04 -12.39 6.24
N PHE A 335 -7.16 -11.73 5.52
CA PHE A 335 -6.10 -12.32 4.71
C PHE A 335 -4.74 -12.04 5.33
N PHE A 336 -3.78 -12.92 5.12
CA PHE A 336 -2.39 -12.73 5.56
C PHE A 336 -1.44 -13.59 4.73
N ALA A 337 -0.19 -13.17 4.65
CA ALA A 337 0.90 -13.98 4.11
C ALA A 337 1.28 -15.07 5.10
N HIS A 338 1.32 -16.32 4.62
CA HIS A 338 1.69 -17.52 5.39
C HIS A 338 2.90 -18.18 4.72
N PHE A 339 4.07 -17.96 5.28
CA PHE A 339 5.33 -18.39 4.71
C PHE A 339 5.75 -19.77 5.23
N SER A 340 6.43 -20.54 4.38
CA SER A 340 7.06 -21.77 4.76
C SER A 340 8.27 -21.50 5.67
N PHE A 341 8.34 -22.15 6.82
CA PHE A 341 9.49 -22.04 7.72
C PHE A 341 10.78 -22.60 7.11
N SER A 342 10.67 -23.61 6.25
CA SER A 342 11.82 -24.29 5.62
C SER A 342 12.23 -23.68 4.26
N ALA A 343 11.42 -22.78 3.71
CA ALA A 343 11.67 -22.11 2.44
C ALA A 343 11.26 -20.64 2.55
N PRO A 344 12.11 -19.79 3.15
CA PRO A 344 11.83 -18.37 3.30
C PRO A 344 11.46 -17.71 1.97
N GLY A 345 10.47 -16.82 1.98
CA GLY A 345 9.94 -16.16 0.77
C GLY A 345 8.94 -17.01 -0.03
N ILE A 346 8.80 -18.32 0.24
CA ILE A 346 7.79 -19.18 -0.41
C ILE A 346 6.65 -19.43 0.55
N GLY A 347 5.43 -19.22 0.10
CA GLY A 347 4.26 -19.38 0.94
C GLY A 347 2.95 -19.36 0.18
N THR A 348 1.91 -19.02 0.91
CA THR A 348 0.55 -18.86 0.41
C THR A 348 -0.06 -17.58 1.00
N HIS A 349 -1.02 -16.99 0.32
CA HIS A 349 -2.00 -16.17 1.03
C HIS A 349 -2.98 -17.12 1.72
N ALA A 350 -3.25 -16.85 2.98
CA ALA A 350 -4.21 -17.58 3.77
C ALA A 350 -5.35 -16.65 4.20
N MET A 351 -6.54 -17.23 4.37
CA MET A 351 -7.75 -16.51 4.73
C MET A 351 -8.44 -17.16 5.92
N VAL A 352 -9.03 -16.35 6.79
CA VAL A 352 -10.01 -16.75 7.80
C VAL A 352 -11.26 -15.89 7.66
N LYS A 353 -12.42 -16.42 8.06
CA LYS A 353 -13.70 -15.71 8.03
C LYS A 353 -14.32 -15.65 9.43
N SER A 354 -15.07 -14.57 9.68
CA SER A 354 -15.98 -14.47 10.82
C SER A 354 -17.39 -14.15 10.33
N TYR A 355 -18.37 -14.87 10.85
CA TYR A 355 -19.80 -14.71 10.53
C TYR A 355 -20.57 -14.04 11.68
N ASP A 356 -19.90 -13.63 12.73
CA ASP A 356 -20.47 -13.10 13.97
C ASP A 356 -19.80 -11.78 14.43
N GLY A 357 -19.39 -10.95 13.45
CA GLY A 357 -18.79 -9.65 13.71
C GLY A 357 -17.42 -9.70 14.40
N GLY A 358 -16.61 -10.72 14.10
CA GLY A 358 -15.26 -10.88 14.64
C GLY A 358 -15.18 -11.60 15.99
N HIS A 359 -16.29 -12.16 16.48
CA HIS A 359 -16.30 -12.89 17.76
C HIS A 359 -15.71 -14.28 17.63
N THR A 360 -15.96 -15.00 16.54
CA THR A 360 -15.34 -16.29 16.24
C THR A 360 -14.80 -16.32 14.82
N TRP A 361 -13.80 -17.18 14.58
CA TRP A 361 -13.09 -17.24 13.32
C TRP A 361 -12.96 -18.68 12.83
N THR A 362 -13.04 -18.88 11.53
CA THR A 362 -12.74 -20.17 10.91
C THR A 362 -11.26 -20.53 11.09
N ARG A 363 -10.91 -21.78 10.75
CA ARG A 363 -9.49 -22.14 10.62
C ARG A 363 -8.90 -21.46 9.38
N PRO A 364 -7.59 -21.15 9.39
CA PRO A 364 -6.90 -20.68 8.20
C PRO A 364 -7.06 -21.63 7.02
N GLN A 365 -7.31 -21.06 5.84
CA GLN A 365 -7.37 -21.75 4.56
C GLN A 365 -6.37 -21.09 3.63
N ASP A 366 -5.43 -21.84 3.09
CA ASP A 366 -4.54 -21.37 2.03
C ASP A 366 -5.35 -21.18 0.74
N ILE A 367 -5.20 -20.03 0.07
CA ILE A 367 -6.01 -19.64 -1.10
C ILE A 367 -5.19 -19.60 -2.39
N VAL A 368 -4.04 -18.96 -2.37
CA VAL A 368 -3.12 -18.87 -3.53
C VAL A 368 -1.69 -19.04 -3.08
N SER A 369 -0.84 -19.61 -3.92
CA SER A 369 0.60 -19.66 -3.67
C SER A 369 1.25 -18.33 -4.03
N MET A 370 2.29 -17.92 -3.29
CA MET A 370 3.07 -16.72 -3.56
C MET A 370 4.57 -16.98 -3.36
N ASN A 371 5.39 -16.18 -4.04
CA ASN A 371 6.83 -16.12 -3.83
C ASN A 371 7.23 -14.66 -3.64
N ASP A 372 7.77 -14.35 -2.47
CA ASP A 372 8.31 -13.02 -2.22
C ASP A 372 9.53 -12.75 -3.11
N ALA A 373 9.66 -11.53 -3.62
CA ALA A 373 10.74 -11.15 -4.53
C ALA A 373 12.03 -10.81 -3.76
N CYS A 374 12.48 -11.76 -2.92
CA CYS A 374 13.69 -11.64 -2.12
C CYS A 374 14.84 -12.40 -2.78
N TYR A 375 15.71 -11.70 -3.50
CA TYR A 375 16.85 -12.31 -4.20
C TYR A 375 18.20 -12.11 -3.52
N ASN A 376 18.27 -11.18 -2.59
CA ASN A 376 19.44 -10.91 -1.76
C ASN A 376 19.05 -10.55 -0.35
N VAL A 377 19.86 -10.98 0.59
CA VAL A 377 19.73 -10.64 2.00
C VAL A 377 20.88 -9.73 2.38
N ASP A 378 20.57 -8.61 3.01
CA ASP A 378 21.56 -7.70 3.56
C ASP A 378 22.37 -8.41 4.66
N PRO A 379 23.71 -8.46 4.56
CA PRO A 379 24.54 -9.16 5.55
C PRO A 379 24.55 -8.47 6.93
N VAL A 380 24.14 -7.22 7.02
CA VAL A 380 24.11 -6.46 8.29
C VAL A 380 22.75 -6.63 8.96
N SER A 381 21.66 -6.44 8.22
CA SER A 381 20.31 -6.46 8.76
C SER A 381 19.65 -7.83 8.76
N GLY A 382 20.07 -8.72 7.87
CA GLY A 382 19.40 -9.99 7.63
C GLY A 382 18.06 -9.87 6.90
N ARG A 383 17.70 -8.69 6.40
CA ARG A 383 16.48 -8.41 5.63
C ARG A 383 16.73 -8.57 4.13
N CYS A 384 15.67 -8.80 3.37
CA CYS A 384 15.73 -8.68 1.92
C CYS A 384 16.13 -7.27 1.51
N VAL A 385 16.87 -7.13 0.42
CA VAL A 385 17.25 -5.81 -0.11
C VAL A 385 16.50 -5.53 -1.41
N GLU A 386 16.02 -4.30 -1.52
CA GLU A 386 15.37 -3.81 -2.72
C GLU A 386 16.37 -3.70 -3.86
N ASP A 387 16.04 -4.36 -4.94
CA ASP A 387 16.80 -4.34 -6.21
C ASP A 387 18.33 -4.42 -6.06
N GLY A 388 18.80 -5.15 -5.06
CA GLY A 388 20.22 -5.31 -4.79
C GLY A 388 20.92 -4.08 -4.20
N ILE A 389 20.17 -3.08 -3.74
CA ILE A 389 20.70 -1.90 -3.04
C ILE A 389 21.02 -2.33 -1.61
N ALA A 390 22.29 -2.65 -1.31
CA ALA A 390 22.68 -3.03 0.04
C ALA A 390 22.34 -1.91 1.03
N GLY A 391 21.75 -2.26 2.17
CA GLY A 391 21.24 -1.32 3.15
C GLY A 391 19.77 -0.90 2.92
N ALA A 392 19.24 -1.03 1.71
CA ALA A 392 17.84 -0.76 1.42
C ALA A 392 17.01 -2.04 1.62
N GLY A 393 16.45 -2.22 2.80
CA GLY A 393 15.65 -3.38 3.16
C GLY A 393 14.19 -3.28 2.74
N ASN A 394 13.58 -4.41 2.45
CA ASN A 394 12.13 -4.58 2.44
C ASN A 394 11.73 -5.77 3.32
N ASP A 395 10.50 -5.79 3.77
CA ASP A 395 10.00 -6.86 4.64
C ASP A 395 8.98 -7.75 3.95
N LEU A 396 8.18 -7.21 3.00
CA LEU A 396 7.04 -7.94 2.46
C LEU A 396 6.58 -7.39 1.10
N THR A 397 7.10 -7.92 -0.01
CA THR A 397 6.65 -7.55 -1.35
C THR A 397 5.42 -8.34 -1.81
N ALA A 398 5.21 -9.53 -1.25
CA ALA A 398 4.14 -10.46 -1.61
C ALA A 398 3.00 -10.49 -0.56
N GLY A 399 2.78 -9.43 0.21
CA GLY A 399 1.63 -9.31 1.10
C GLY A 399 0.30 -9.25 0.33
N PRO A 400 -0.79 -9.85 0.87
CA PRO A 400 -2.09 -9.78 0.21
C PRO A 400 -2.65 -8.36 0.27
N SER A 401 -3.01 -7.80 -0.87
CA SER A 401 -3.83 -6.59 -0.94
C SER A 401 -5.19 -6.96 -1.53
N VAL A 402 -6.22 -6.88 -0.68
CA VAL A 402 -7.55 -7.40 -0.99
C VAL A 402 -8.59 -6.30 -0.93
N ASP A 403 -9.53 -6.33 -1.87
CA ASP A 403 -10.74 -5.52 -1.79
C ASP A 403 -11.99 -6.36 -2.13
N ILE A 404 -13.16 -5.90 -1.65
CA ILE A 404 -14.45 -6.60 -1.77
C ILE A 404 -15.53 -5.64 -2.25
N ALA A 405 -16.25 -6.01 -3.29
CA ALA A 405 -17.37 -5.26 -3.85
C ALA A 405 -18.61 -5.36 -2.94
N ASN A 406 -18.58 -4.67 -1.79
CA ASN A 406 -19.59 -4.77 -0.73
C ASN A 406 -20.79 -3.85 -0.88
N GLY A 407 -20.88 -3.08 -1.97
CA GLY A 407 -22.00 -2.19 -2.25
C GLY A 407 -22.11 -0.96 -1.34
N ALA A 408 -21.03 -0.56 -0.67
CA ALA A 408 -21.04 0.63 0.19
C ALA A 408 -21.47 1.89 -0.59
N PRO A 409 -22.20 2.82 0.04
CA PRO A 409 -22.61 2.84 1.46
C PRO A 409 -23.86 2.02 1.80
N THR A 410 -24.64 1.54 0.84
CA THR A 410 -25.94 0.90 1.07
C THR A 410 -25.88 -0.63 1.18
N GLY A 411 -24.98 -1.26 0.46
CA GLY A 411 -24.88 -2.70 0.29
C GLY A 411 -25.85 -3.30 -0.76
N THR A 412 -26.65 -2.46 -1.46
CA THR A 412 -27.71 -2.95 -2.36
C THR A 412 -27.20 -3.49 -3.69
N ASP A 413 -26.11 -2.94 -4.23
CA ASP A 413 -25.54 -3.32 -5.53
C ASP A 413 -24.28 -4.18 -5.37
N ALA A 414 -24.08 -4.76 -4.20
CA ALA A 414 -22.92 -5.58 -3.89
C ALA A 414 -22.88 -6.87 -4.71
N THR A 415 -21.79 -7.14 -5.40
CA THR A 415 -21.51 -8.48 -5.96
C THR A 415 -20.83 -9.37 -4.94
N ASN A 416 -20.20 -8.79 -3.90
CA ASN A 416 -19.36 -9.45 -2.92
C ASN A 416 -18.19 -10.22 -3.54
N GLU A 417 -17.80 -9.83 -4.73
CA GLU A 417 -16.59 -10.32 -5.37
C GLU A 417 -15.36 -9.87 -4.57
N ILE A 418 -14.39 -10.75 -4.49
CA ILE A 418 -13.13 -10.54 -3.77
C ILE A 418 -12.01 -10.56 -4.79
N VAL A 419 -11.14 -9.56 -4.77
CA VAL A 419 -9.90 -9.54 -5.53
C VAL A 419 -8.71 -9.50 -4.58
N ASP A 420 -7.64 -10.23 -4.93
CA ASP A 420 -6.37 -10.29 -4.21
C ASP A 420 -5.23 -10.05 -5.20
N THR A 421 -4.35 -9.09 -4.89
CA THR A 421 -3.19 -8.74 -5.73
C THR A 421 -1.93 -8.61 -4.90
N TRP A 422 -0.78 -8.95 -5.51
CA TRP A 422 0.52 -8.92 -4.84
C TRP A 422 1.68 -8.85 -5.83
N GLY A 423 2.85 -8.40 -5.36
CA GLY A 423 4.10 -8.57 -6.10
C GLY A 423 4.64 -10.00 -5.93
N ASP A 424 5.14 -10.62 -7.00
CA ASP A 424 5.51 -12.04 -6.98
C ASP A 424 6.81 -12.32 -7.75
N GLY A 425 7.73 -13.02 -7.11
CA GLY A 425 9.02 -13.41 -7.64
C GLY A 425 9.08 -14.81 -8.25
N ARG A 426 7.97 -15.54 -8.41
CA ARG A 426 7.95 -16.95 -8.88
C ARG A 426 8.56 -17.19 -10.26
N LEU A 427 8.55 -16.18 -11.11
CA LEU A 427 9.14 -16.26 -12.45
C LEU A 427 10.65 -15.98 -12.47
N GLY A 428 11.22 -15.70 -11.29
CA GLY A 428 12.64 -15.47 -11.10
C GLY A 428 13.09 -14.03 -11.32
N LEU A 429 14.35 -13.79 -11.02
CA LEU A 429 15.00 -12.49 -11.11
C LEU A 429 14.82 -11.84 -12.49
N ASN A 430 14.49 -10.57 -12.53
CA ASN A 430 14.12 -9.78 -13.72
C ASN A 430 12.78 -10.17 -14.38
N ASN A 431 12.00 -11.02 -13.72
CA ASN A 431 10.68 -11.43 -14.19
C ASN A 431 9.63 -11.32 -13.08
N GLU A 432 9.87 -10.47 -12.08
CA GLU A 432 8.93 -10.15 -11.04
C GLU A 432 7.64 -9.61 -11.64
N LYS A 433 6.49 -10.04 -11.13
CA LYS A 433 5.19 -9.66 -11.68
C LYS A 433 4.23 -9.27 -10.57
N VAL A 434 3.34 -8.35 -10.89
CA VAL A 434 2.11 -8.20 -10.13
C VAL A 434 1.16 -9.31 -10.55
N MET A 435 0.71 -10.06 -9.57
CA MET A 435 -0.25 -11.16 -9.74
C MET A 435 -1.62 -10.75 -9.21
N LEU A 436 -2.65 -11.36 -9.76
CA LEU A 436 -4.03 -11.18 -9.33
C LEU A 436 -4.75 -12.52 -9.30
N SER A 437 -5.59 -12.71 -8.29
CA SER A 437 -6.58 -13.79 -8.17
C SER A 437 -7.89 -13.20 -7.66
N TYR A 438 -9.01 -13.82 -8.01
CA TYR A 438 -10.34 -13.36 -7.60
C TYR A 438 -11.26 -14.53 -7.20
N SER A 439 -12.29 -14.22 -6.41
CA SER A 439 -13.31 -15.15 -5.98
C SER A 439 -14.71 -14.52 -6.09
N THR A 440 -15.66 -15.23 -6.70
CA THR A 440 -17.07 -14.82 -6.85
C THR A 440 -18.01 -15.57 -5.89
N ASN A 441 -17.47 -16.38 -5.00
CA ASN A 441 -18.25 -17.24 -4.09
C ASN A 441 -17.79 -17.11 -2.63
N GLY A 442 -17.41 -15.88 -2.23
CA GLY A 442 -17.04 -15.59 -0.85
C GLY A 442 -15.72 -16.25 -0.42
N GLY A 443 -14.80 -16.51 -1.35
CA GLY A 443 -13.48 -17.09 -1.07
C GLY A 443 -13.50 -18.62 -0.92
N ASP A 444 -14.58 -19.30 -1.29
CA ASP A 444 -14.65 -20.77 -1.25
C ASP A 444 -13.82 -21.40 -2.39
N SER A 445 -13.68 -20.70 -3.49
CA SER A 445 -12.75 -21.02 -4.57
C SER A 445 -12.19 -19.75 -5.21
N TRP A 446 -11.00 -19.87 -5.79
CA TRP A 446 -10.22 -18.77 -6.35
C TRP A 446 -9.81 -19.07 -7.78
N SER A 447 -9.73 -18.04 -8.60
CA SER A 447 -9.14 -18.13 -9.93
C SER A 447 -7.65 -18.49 -9.84
N SER A 448 -7.09 -19.09 -10.89
CA SER A 448 -5.64 -19.25 -10.96
C SER A 448 -4.96 -17.87 -11.01
N PRO A 449 -3.87 -17.64 -10.28
CA PRO A 449 -3.12 -16.38 -10.33
C PRO A 449 -2.70 -16.02 -11.76
N THR A 450 -2.98 -14.77 -12.16
CA THR A 450 -2.65 -14.23 -13.47
C THR A 450 -1.70 -13.04 -13.31
N ALA A 451 -0.64 -12.96 -14.12
CA ALA A 451 0.23 -11.82 -14.17
C ALA A 451 -0.46 -10.66 -14.92
N ILE A 452 -0.52 -9.50 -14.28
CA ILE A 452 -1.24 -8.32 -14.79
C ILE A 452 -0.35 -7.10 -15.03
N SER A 453 0.88 -7.08 -14.48
CA SER A 453 1.80 -5.94 -14.69
C SER A 453 2.13 -5.73 -16.16
N THR A 454 2.33 -4.47 -16.55
CA THR A 454 2.70 -4.08 -17.92
C THR A 454 3.98 -4.81 -18.37
N ALA A 455 4.04 -5.13 -19.65
CA ALA A 455 5.18 -5.84 -20.24
C ALA A 455 6.48 -5.03 -20.07
N GLY A 456 7.51 -5.66 -19.52
CA GLY A 456 8.79 -5.02 -19.21
C GLY A 456 8.93 -4.57 -17.76
N ASP A 457 7.84 -4.42 -17.03
CA ASP A 457 7.85 -4.05 -15.61
C ASP A 457 8.27 -5.23 -14.73
N ARG A 458 9.08 -4.92 -13.76
CA ARG A 458 9.39 -5.75 -12.59
C ARG A 458 8.56 -5.19 -11.42
N GLY A 459 7.39 -5.80 -11.18
CA GLY A 459 6.36 -5.26 -10.30
C GLY A 459 6.56 -5.60 -8.83
N TYR A 460 6.37 -4.59 -7.96
CA TYR A 460 6.48 -4.65 -6.51
C TYR A 460 5.30 -3.89 -5.87
N TYR A 461 4.97 -4.20 -4.62
CA TYR A 461 4.04 -3.43 -3.79
C TYR A 461 2.70 -3.13 -4.48
N ALA A 462 1.95 -4.15 -4.79
CA ALA A 462 0.68 -3.98 -5.51
C ALA A 462 -0.51 -3.79 -4.57
N ALA A 463 -1.48 -2.97 -4.98
CA ALA A 463 -2.75 -2.82 -4.28
C ALA A 463 -3.94 -2.73 -5.23
N ALA A 464 -5.08 -3.29 -4.78
CA ALA A 464 -6.34 -3.30 -5.50
C ALA A 464 -7.36 -2.34 -4.89
N GLY A 465 -8.11 -1.64 -5.75
CA GLY A 465 -9.34 -0.94 -5.43
C GLY A 465 -10.47 -1.45 -6.33
N LEU A 466 -11.45 -2.14 -5.76
CA LEU A 466 -12.61 -2.66 -6.47
C LEU A 466 -13.83 -1.78 -6.21
N SER A 467 -14.53 -1.37 -7.26
CA SER A 467 -15.73 -0.55 -7.11
C SER A 467 -16.79 -1.27 -6.26
N PRO A 468 -17.58 -0.53 -5.46
CA PRO A 468 -18.56 -1.14 -4.55
C PRO A 468 -19.56 -2.08 -5.25
N ASN A 469 -19.87 -1.82 -6.51
CA ASN A 469 -20.76 -2.64 -7.34
C ASN A 469 -20.02 -3.77 -8.11
N GLY A 470 -18.70 -3.90 -7.95
CA GLY A 470 -17.90 -4.94 -8.59
C GLY A 470 -17.80 -4.82 -10.10
N GLN A 471 -17.83 -3.61 -10.68
CA GLN A 471 -17.75 -3.43 -12.14
C GLN A 471 -16.39 -2.93 -12.61
N GLU A 472 -15.67 -2.18 -11.75
CA GLU A 472 -14.43 -1.50 -12.08
C GLU A 472 -13.34 -1.93 -11.10
N LEU A 473 -12.18 -2.28 -11.61
CA LEU A 473 -11.00 -2.65 -10.83
C LEU A 473 -9.82 -1.73 -11.18
N TYR A 474 -9.25 -1.11 -10.16
CA TYR A 474 -8.02 -0.32 -10.26
C TYR A 474 -6.91 -1.03 -9.50
N ILE A 475 -5.73 -1.08 -10.11
CA ILE A 475 -4.53 -1.64 -9.48
C ILE A 475 -3.43 -0.57 -9.52
N VAL A 476 -2.78 -0.37 -8.39
CA VAL A 476 -1.53 0.41 -8.34
C VAL A 476 -0.39 -0.51 -7.97
N TYR A 477 0.79 -0.25 -8.51
CA TYR A 477 2.03 -0.91 -8.11
C TYR A 477 3.24 -0.04 -8.36
N ASN A 478 4.31 -0.27 -7.60
CA ASN A 478 5.63 0.22 -7.97
C ASN A 478 6.31 -0.79 -8.92
N ALA A 479 7.10 -0.29 -9.86
CA ALA A 479 7.86 -1.14 -10.77
C ALA A 479 9.27 -0.60 -11.02
N PHE A 480 10.24 -1.52 -11.04
CA PHE A 480 11.53 -1.24 -11.64
C PHE A 480 11.46 -1.47 -13.16
N THR A 481 11.88 -0.49 -13.94
CA THR A 481 11.94 -0.58 -15.41
C THR A 481 13.35 -0.97 -15.90
N THR A 482 14.34 -0.94 -15.01
CA THR A 482 15.71 -1.40 -15.27
C THR A 482 15.91 -2.85 -14.81
N PRO A 483 16.85 -3.59 -15.43
CA PRO A 483 17.22 -4.91 -14.92
C PRO A 483 17.81 -4.84 -13.51
N TYR A 484 17.62 -5.90 -12.73
CA TYR A 484 18.24 -6.07 -11.42
C TYR A 484 19.76 -5.86 -11.50
N ARG A 485 20.31 -5.13 -10.54
CA ARG A 485 21.73 -4.81 -10.48
C ARG A 485 22.35 -5.27 -9.19
N THR A 486 23.56 -5.82 -9.32
CA THR A 486 24.32 -6.32 -8.16
C THR A 486 25.22 -5.27 -7.53
N ASN A 487 25.50 -4.18 -8.22
CA ASN A 487 26.30 -3.07 -7.67
C ASN A 487 25.41 -1.89 -7.31
N THR A 488 25.88 -1.04 -6.40
CA THR A 488 25.14 0.14 -5.93
C THR A 488 25.44 1.41 -6.71
N PHE A 489 26.38 1.36 -7.69
CA PHE A 489 26.77 2.51 -8.51
C PHE A 489 25.90 2.70 -9.75
N ASP A 490 25.27 1.62 -10.24
CA ASP A 490 24.41 1.70 -11.41
C ASP A 490 23.04 2.26 -11.05
N SER A 491 22.56 3.21 -11.84
CA SER A 491 21.23 3.81 -11.66
C SER A 491 20.11 2.79 -11.81
N ARG A 492 19.03 2.98 -11.10
CA ARG A 492 17.75 2.26 -11.21
C ARG A 492 16.68 3.22 -11.67
N SER A 493 15.62 2.65 -12.21
CA SER A 493 14.42 3.41 -12.54
C SER A 493 13.22 2.76 -11.87
N LEU A 494 12.59 3.49 -10.96
CA LEU A 494 11.37 3.14 -10.25
C LEU A 494 10.24 4.03 -10.73
N VAL A 495 9.07 3.44 -10.97
CA VAL A 495 7.84 4.15 -11.36
C VAL A 495 6.66 3.68 -10.52
N GLY A 496 5.64 4.54 -10.38
CA GLY A 496 4.29 4.16 -9.97
C GLY A 496 3.43 3.92 -11.22
N VAL A 497 2.65 2.85 -11.23
CA VAL A 497 1.82 2.46 -12.37
C VAL A 497 0.39 2.23 -11.89
N VAL A 498 -0.60 2.75 -12.62
CA VAL A 498 -2.02 2.51 -12.36
C VAL A 498 -2.64 1.80 -13.55
N LEU A 499 -3.20 0.62 -13.28
CA LEU A 499 -3.98 -0.15 -14.26
C LEU A 499 -5.46 -0.08 -13.95
N HIS A 500 -6.27 -0.31 -14.97
CA HIS A 500 -7.72 -0.48 -14.87
C HIS A 500 -8.16 -1.71 -15.64
N ALA A 501 -9.21 -2.35 -15.16
CA ALA A 501 -9.94 -3.40 -15.87
C ALA A 501 -11.43 -3.34 -15.55
N ASP A 502 -12.25 -3.66 -16.54
CA ASP A 502 -13.66 -3.95 -16.34
C ASP A 502 -13.83 -5.35 -15.76
N ILE A 503 -14.78 -5.54 -14.87
CA ILE A 503 -15.14 -6.87 -14.35
C ILE A 503 -16.24 -7.47 -15.22
N GLY A 504 -15.97 -8.63 -15.80
CA GLY A 504 -16.94 -9.39 -16.58
C GLY A 504 -18.05 -10.00 -15.73
N THR A 505 -19.12 -10.48 -16.39
CA THR A 505 -20.26 -11.11 -15.70
C THR A 505 -19.93 -12.42 -14.98
N ASP A 506 -18.76 -12.98 -15.25
CA ASP A 506 -18.18 -14.15 -14.58
C ASP A 506 -17.19 -13.78 -13.46
N GLY A 507 -17.05 -12.49 -13.18
CA GLY A 507 -16.11 -11.94 -12.20
C GLY A 507 -14.68 -11.82 -12.70
N ALA A 508 -14.39 -12.15 -13.96
CA ALA A 508 -13.03 -12.06 -14.48
C ALA A 508 -12.68 -10.61 -14.88
N PRO A 509 -11.56 -10.03 -14.38
CA PRO A 509 -11.08 -8.76 -14.90
C PRO A 509 -10.66 -8.87 -16.36
N THR A 510 -11.13 -7.94 -17.18
CA THR A 510 -10.92 -7.89 -18.64
C THR A 510 -10.61 -6.47 -19.11
N GLY A 511 -10.13 -6.33 -20.34
CA GLY A 511 -9.93 -5.00 -20.92
C GLY A 511 -8.81 -4.18 -20.28
N TRP A 512 -7.78 -4.83 -19.76
CA TRP A 512 -6.68 -4.17 -19.06
C TRP A 512 -6.10 -2.98 -19.83
N THR A 513 -6.02 -1.84 -19.16
CA THR A 513 -5.47 -0.59 -19.67
C THR A 513 -4.56 0.05 -18.63
N GLU A 514 -3.38 0.50 -19.04
CA GLU A 514 -2.53 1.36 -18.22
C GLU A 514 -3.10 2.78 -18.29
N LEU A 515 -3.59 3.28 -17.17
CA LEU A 515 -4.17 4.63 -17.07
C LEU A 515 -3.12 5.67 -16.75
N HIS A 516 -2.11 5.30 -15.97
CA HIS A 516 -1.08 6.21 -15.55
C HIS A 516 0.25 5.49 -15.34
N ARG A 517 1.33 6.21 -15.65
CA ARG A 517 2.71 5.86 -15.33
C ARG A 517 3.44 7.11 -14.89
N SER A 518 4.01 7.07 -13.69
CA SER A 518 4.76 8.20 -13.16
C SER A 518 6.06 8.44 -13.93
N PRO A 519 6.66 9.65 -13.84
CA PRO A 519 8.06 9.85 -14.16
C PRO A 519 8.97 8.89 -13.38
N GLU A 520 10.11 8.57 -13.97
CA GLU A 520 11.11 7.71 -13.34
C GLU A 520 11.83 8.40 -12.18
N GLY A 521 12.08 7.66 -11.10
CA GLY A 521 12.93 8.06 -9.98
C GLY A 521 14.01 7.03 -9.69
N ASP A 522 15.15 7.44 -9.16
CA ASP A 522 16.20 6.51 -8.75
C ASP A 522 16.11 6.22 -7.25
N PRO A 523 15.71 5.00 -6.84
CA PRO A 523 15.53 4.67 -5.42
C PRO A 523 16.84 4.65 -4.63
N ARG A 524 18.02 4.72 -5.27
CA ARG A 524 19.29 4.94 -4.57
C ARG A 524 19.32 6.27 -3.84
N GLY A 525 18.54 7.25 -4.31
CA GLY A 525 18.35 8.52 -3.63
C GLY A 525 17.49 8.42 -2.36
N SER A 526 16.88 7.26 -2.06
CA SER A 526 16.15 7.09 -0.82
C SER A 526 17.09 6.98 0.37
N ALA A 527 16.72 7.60 1.49
CA ALA A 527 17.40 7.43 2.76
C ALA A 527 16.38 7.39 3.87
N ARG A 528 16.40 6.35 4.68
CA ARG A 528 15.67 6.34 5.93
C ARG A 528 16.62 6.74 7.06
N PHE A 529 16.16 7.68 7.84
CA PHE A 529 16.74 7.96 9.12
C PHE A 529 16.13 6.99 10.16
N ALA A 530 16.90 6.08 10.68
CA ALA A 530 16.53 5.27 11.83
C ALA A 530 17.78 4.74 12.54
N VAL A 531 17.62 4.48 13.82
CA VAL A 531 18.62 3.87 14.71
C VAL A 531 19.16 2.53 14.18
N ASN A 532 18.49 1.90 13.24
CA ASN A 532 18.83 0.59 12.69
C ASN A 532 19.34 0.59 11.25
N THR A 533 19.80 1.72 10.73
CA THR A 533 20.61 1.78 9.49
C THR A 533 19.95 1.31 8.18
N PHE A 534 18.63 1.24 8.08
CA PHE A 534 17.96 0.84 6.84
C PHE A 534 17.48 2.03 6.04
N GLU A 535 17.83 2.03 4.79
CA GLU A 535 17.13 2.78 3.77
C GLU A 535 16.01 1.92 3.24
N PHE A 536 14.86 2.52 2.92
CA PHE A 536 13.65 1.76 2.76
C PHE A 536 12.60 2.57 1.99
N LEU A 537 12.03 1.97 0.93
CA LEU A 537 10.99 2.60 0.14
C LEU A 537 9.59 2.37 0.71
N GLY A 538 9.44 1.39 1.60
CA GLY A 538 8.17 0.93 2.15
C GLY A 538 7.78 -0.44 1.63
N ASP A 539 6.75 -1.03 2.24
CA ASP A 539 6.28 -2.38 1.92
C ASP A 539 4.96 -2.38 1.15
N TYR A 540 4.28 -1.24 1.00
CA TYR A 540 2.95 -1.20 0.41
C TYR A 540 2.62 0.13 -0.29
N VAL A 541 1.59 0.07 -1.12
CA VAL A 541 0.92 1.15 -1.84
C VAL A 541 -0.59 0.96 -1.66
N TYR A 542 -1.42 1.92 -2.08
CA TYR A 542 -2.88 1.78 -1.92
C TYR A 542 -3.65 2.24 -3.14
N ALA A 543 -4.75 1.54 -3.43
CA ALA A 543 -5.78 1.95 -4.38
C ALA A 543 -7.16 1.90 -3.73
N ILE A 544 -8.05 2.76 -4.20
CA ILE A 544 -9.49 2.72 -3.91
C ILE A 544 -10.27 2.85 -5.21
N ALA A 545 -11.50 2.35 -5.20
CA ALA A 545 -12.46 2.61 -6.25
C ALA A 545 -13.80 3.05 -5.67
N THR A 546 -14.46 3.93 -6.38
CA THR A 546 -15.86 4.30 -6.20
C THR A 546 -16.68 3.76 -7.36
N SER A 547 -17.97 4.03 -7.43
CA SER A 547 -18.79 3.69 -8.60
C SER A 547 -18.51 4.58 -9.83
N THR A 548 -17.67 5.60 -9.72
CA THR A 548 -17.47 6.61 -10.77
C THR A 548 -16.01 6.90 -11.08
N TYR A 549 -15.07 6.56 -10.20
CA TYR A 549 -13.65 6.79 -10.40
C TYR A 549 -12.81 5.88 -9.51
N GLY A 550 -11.53 5.71 -9.84
CA GLY A 550 -10.50 5.14 -9.00
C GLY A 550 -9.45 6.16 -8.61
N ALA A 551 -8.81 5.95 -7.46
CA ALA A 551 -7.64 6.72 -7.03
C ALA A 551 -6.59 5.79 -6.43
N ALA A 552 -5.33 6.22 -6.50
CA ALA A 552 -4.19 5.43 -6.08
C ALA A 552 -3.09 6.32 -5.50
N VAL A 553 -2.28 5.76 -4.60
CA VAL A 553 -1.08 6.41 -4.03
C VAL A 553 0.09 5.43 -4.02
N TRP A 554 1.30 5.95 -4.26
CA TRP A 554 2.52 5.13 -4.33
C TRP A 554 3.75 5.86 -3.78
N ASN A 555 4.80 5.09 -3.49
CA ASN A 555 6.12 5.59 -3.10
C ASN A 555 6.87 6.10 -4.34
N ASP A 556 7.40 7.31 -4.30
CA ASP A 556 7.99 7.97 -5.46
C ASP A 556 9.36 8.56 -5.16
N ALA A 557 10.34 8.21 -5.97
CA ALA A 557 11.72 8.63 -5.83
C ALA A 557 12.15 9.68 -6.88
N ARG A 558 11.21 10.25 -7.68
CA ARG A 558 11.54 11.17 -8.79
C ARG A 558 12.27 12.43 -8.34
N ASN A 559 12.04 12.87 -7.11
CA ASN A 559 12.62 14.07 -6.53
C ASN A 559 13.92 13.80 -5.74
N ALA A 560 14.30 12.53 -5.57
CA ALA A 560 15.48 12.12 -4.85
C ALA A 560 16.72 12.16 -5.75
N ALA A 561 17.79 12.75 -5.27
CA ALA A 561 19.10 12.70 -5.94
C ALA A 561 19.91 11.51 -5.40
N ASP A 562 20.62 10.85 -6.29
CA ASP A 562 21.63 9.87 -5.93
C ASP A 562 22.81 10.47 -5.15
N CYS A 563 23.44 9.69 -4.29
CA CYS A 563 24.61 10.07 -3.51
C CYS A 563 25.77 9.08 -3.72
N PRO A 564 26.81 9.43 -4.49
CA PRO A 564 27.94 8.54 -4.73
C PRO A 564 28.68 8.07 -3.48
N ALA A 565 28.70 8.91 -2.42
CA ALA A 565 29.33 8.54 -1.15
C ALA A 565 28.51 7.44 -0.44
N THR A 566 27.19 7.55 -0.47
CA THR A 566 26.28 6.52 0.07
C THR A 566 26.35 5.23 -0.76
N ASP A 567 26.45 5.32 -2.08
CA ASP A 567 26.61 4.14 -2.93
C ASP A 567 27.93 3.40 -2.64
N ALA A 568 29.01 4.14 -2.43
CA ALA A 568 30.28 3.54 -2.04
C ALA A 568 30.22 2.85 -0.66
N TRP A 569 29.54 3.47 0.30
CA TRP A 569 29.28 2.84 1.59
C TRP A 569 28.44 1.57 1.46
N ARG A 570 27.33 1.60 0.73
CA ARG A 570 26.47 0.44 0.44
C ARG A 570 27.24 -0.71 -0.21
N MET A 571 28.17 -0.41 -1.13
CA MET A 571 29.05 -1.45 -1.70
C MET A 571 29.95 -2.10 -0.65
N SER A 572 30.43 -1.33 0.34
CA SER A 572 31.29 -1.86 1.40
C SER A 572 30.56 -2.84 2.32
N LEU A 573 29.23 -2.69 2.49
CA LEU A 573 28.41 -3.61 3.29
C LEU A 573 28.46 -5.05 2.75
N ARG A 574 28.62 -5.22 1.44
CA ARG A 574 28.73 -6.54 0.79
C ARG A 574 30.07 -7.24 1.07
N GLY A 575 31.08 -6.48 1.42
CA GLY A 575 32.43 -7.02 1.74
C GLY A 575 32.57 -7.54 3.15
N GLY A 576 31.57 -7.33 4.01
CA GLY A 576 31.60 -7.74 5.43
C GLY A 576 32.48 -6.87 6.32
N ASP A 577 33.02 -5.77 5.81
CA ASP A 577 33.79 -4.76 6.56
C ASP A 577 33.31 -3.37 6.10
N PRO A 578 32.18 -2.89 6.65
CA PRO A 578 31.54 -1.68 6.18
C PRO A 578 32.41 -0.45 6.46
N ALA A 579 32.57 0.39 5.43
CA ALA A 579 33.14 1.71 5.58
C ALA A 579 32.27 2.58 6.50
N PRO A 580 32.82 3.65 7.10
CA PRO A 580 31.98 4.62 7.80
C PRO A 580 30.86 5.14 6.91
N ARG A 581 29.66 5.25 7.45
CA ARG A 581 28.52 5.80 6.73
C ARG A 581 28.75 7.29 6.45
N PRO A 582 28.48 7.79 5.24
CA PRO A 582 28.65 9.21 4.92
C PRO A 582 27.63 10.07 5.67
N ALA A 583 27.96 11.35 5.79
CA ALA A 583 27.08 12.36 6.33
C ALA A 583 26.32 13.06 5.20
N PRO A 584 25.02 12.79 4.99
CA PRO A 584 24.29 13.26 3.81
C PRO A 584 24.35 14.78 3.59
N GLN A 585 24.31 15.58 4.65
CA GLN A 585 24.39 17.04 4.52
C GLN A 585 25.77 17.56 4.06
N GLN A 586 26.81 16.73 4.15
CA GLN A 586 28.17 17.08 3.68
C GLN A 586 28.50 16.42 2.35
N ASP A 587 28.10 15.14 2.21
CA ASP A 587 28.64 14.23 1.21
C ASP A 587 27.67 13.99 0.06
N CYS A 588 26.37 14.37 0.24
CA CYS A 588 25.31 14.12 -0.71
C CYS A 588 24.72 15.40 -1.30
N PRO A 589 24.07 15.31 -2.48
CA PRO A 589 23.24 16.40 -3.00
C PRO A 589 22.10 16.77 -2.03
N ALA A 590 21.64 18.02 -2.09
CA ALA A 590 20.65 18.57 -1.17
C ALA A 590 19.29 17.83 -1.19
N THR A 591 18.96 17.15 -2.29
CA THR A 591 17.71 16.37 -2.43
C THR A 591 17.91 14.87 -2.23
N PHE A 592 19.06 14.42 -1.73
CA PHE A 592 19.22 13.04 -1.27
C PHE A 592 18.25 12.76 -0.11
N GLY A 593 17.57 11.63 -0.14
CA GLY A 593 16.56 11.26 0.86
C GLY A 593 15.16 11.78 0.57
N ASN A 594 14.96 12.55 -0.50
CA ASN A 594 13.66 13.14 -0.84
C ASN A 594 12.73 12.14 -1.53
N ILE A 595 12.05 11.34 -0.73
CA ILE A 595 11.02 10.38 -1.16
C ILE A 595 9.66 10.94 -0.79
N ASP A 596 8.76 10.96 -1.76
CA ASP A 596 7.42 11.53 -1.64
C ASP A 596 6.32 10.47 -1.84
N ILE A 597 5.10 10.79 -1.41
CA ILE A 597 3.91 10.08 -1.84
C ILE A 597 3.25 10.89 -2.95
N PHE A 598 3.12 10.28 -4.12
CA PHE A 598 2.29 10.77 -5.20
C PHE A 598 1.00 9.98 -5.29
N GLY A 599 -0.03 10.61 -5.80
CA GLY A 599 -1.32 10.00 -6.05
C GLY A 599 -1.83 10.32 -7.44
N TRP A 600 -2.77 9.51 -7.91
CA TRP A 600 -3.47 9.69 -9.17
C TRP A 600 -4.96 9.42 -8.97
N THR A 601 -5.79 10.12 -9.73
CA THR A 601 -7.24 9.93 -9.74
C THR A 601 -7.79 9.97 -11.16
N SER A 602 -8.78 9.11 -11.45
CA SER A 602 -9.57 9.17 -12.68
C SER A 602 -10.84 10.01 -12.54
N ALA A 603 -11.04 10.67 -11.41
CA ALA A 603 -12.20 11.56 -11.23
C ALA A 603 -12.23 12.63 -12.31
N PRO A 604 -13.45 13.00 -12.81
CA PRO A 604 -13.61 13.98 -13.88
C PRO A 604 -13.32 15.42 -13.43
#